data_26194f6ab3fcaac9403066474026d15b
#
_entry.id   26194f6ab3fcaac9403066474026d15b
#
_cell.length_a   1.000
_cell.length_b   1.000
_cell.length_c   1.000
_cell.angle_alpha   90.00
_cell.angle_beta   90.00
_cell.angle_gamma   90.00
#
_symmetry.space_group_name_H-M   'P 1'
#
loop_
_entity.id
_entity.type
_entity.pdbx_description
1 polymer ?
#
loop_
_entity_poly.entity_id
_entity_poly.type
_entity_poly.pdbx_seq_one_letter_code
_entity_poly.pdbx_strand_id
1 'polypeptide(L)'
;MLTKETDTTADMVIEALVERGAEVARVDTGDFGQRWTVTGRIDSAGIWQGELSGPGAQVDLECLAAVYYRRPSRYQVGAGLSREDRRFVEAEAHHGVGGLLSCLPCRWVSHPARIADASGKPGQLQLAAACGLRVPQTLISSSPGQVRRFVAEVDAPVVYKPMSPGALRTSGGPAAVYATLLDPAAVEQWLDAEALRVTANQFQRYIADKDADVRVTAVGQRLFPVAIRARTPAARVDWRRDYASLDYEITDLPDDIAAGLRSYLKAADLAFAAFDLVRTTADEHYFLEANPNGEWGWLTDALELPIAAALADLLLGEGTS
;
A
#
# COMPACT_ATOMS: atom_id res chain seq x y z
N MET A 1 -10.69 -9.60 10.84
CA MET A 1 -9.69 -8.58 10.44
C MET A 1 -8.30 -9.15 10.56
N LEU A 2 -7.51 -9.13 9.50
CA LEU A 2 -6.13 -9.62 9.49
C LEU A 2 -5.15 -8.43 9.63
N THR A 3 -4.62 -8.23 10.83
CA THR A 3 -3.73 -7.11 11.16
C THR A 3 -3.00 -7.34 12.47
N LYS A 4 -1.95 -6.55 12.72
CA LYS A 4 -1.20 -6.55 13.99
C LYS A 4 -2.06 -6.07 15.16
N GLU A 5 -1.78 -6.56 16.35
CA GLU A 5 -2.45 -6.13 17.58
C GLU A 5 -2.26 -4.61 17.85
N THR A 6 -1.14 -4.05 17.41
CA THR A 6 -0.78 -2.64 17.64
C THR A 6 -1.16 -1.69 16.49
N ASP A 7 -2.02 -2.10 15.56
CA ASP A 7 -2.45 -1.26 14.42
C ASP A 7 -3.61 -0.35 14.85
N THR A 8 -3.31 0.87 15.27
CA THR A 8 -4.29 1.86 15.72
C THR A 8 -5.25 2.31 14.61
N THR A 9 -4.80 2.29 13.35
CA THR A 9 -5.70 2.57 12.22
C THR A 9 -6.74 1.46 12.03
N ALA A 10 -6.39 0.22 12.39
CA ALA A 10 -7.36 -0.88 12.40
C ALA A 10 -8.37 -0.73 13.54
N ASP A 11 -7.96 -0.16 14.69
CA ASP A 11 -8.88 0.11 15.82
C ASP A 11 -10.03 1.00 15.38
N MET A 12 -9.79 2.07 14.63
CA MET A 12 -10.81 2.95 14.09
C MET A 12 -11.88 2.20 13.27
N VAL A 13 -11.46 1.20 12.48
CA VAL A 13 -12.39 0.40 11.67
C VAL A 13 -13.15 -0.61 12.54
N ILE A 14 -12.48 -1.19 13.54
CA ILE A 14 -13.12 -2.11 14.49
C ILE A 14 -14.21 -1.37 15.27
N GLU A 15 -13.91 -0.18 15.79
CA GLU A 15 -14.87 0.68 16.49
C GLU A 15 -16.08 0.98 15.61
N ALA A 16 -15.85 1.43 14.37
CA ALA A 16 -16.90 1.72 13.42
C ALA A 16 -17.77 0.49 13.05
N LEU A 17 -17.20 -0.72 13.05
CA LEU A 17 -17.92 -1.97 12.83
C LEU A 17 -18.75 -2.37 14.07
N VAL A 18 -18.16 -2.27 15.26
CA VAL A 18 -18.82 -2.59 16.53
C VAL A 18 -20.01 -1.66 16.79
N GLU A 19 -19.88 -0.36 16.49
CA GLU A 19 -20.98 0.61 16.56
C GLU A 19 -22.15 0.24 15.65
N ARG A 20 -21.91 -0.49 14.55
CA ARG A 20 -22.90 -1.02 13.63
C ARG A 20 -23.40 -2.43 14.01
N GLY A 21 -22.99 -2.94 15.18
CA GLY A 21 -23.40 -4.24 15.70
C GLY A 21 -22.72 -5.45 15.05
N ALA A 22 -21.59 -5.24 14.35
CA ALA A 22 -20.83 -6.33 13.76
C ALA A 22 -19.93 -7.02 14.80
N GLU A 23 -19.87 -8.36 14.72
CA GLU A 23 -18.85 -9.13 15.45
C GLU A 23 -17.51 -9.09 14.70
N VAL A 24 -16.45 -8.73 15.39
CA VAL A 24 -15.11 -8.56 14.78
C VAL A 24 -14.08 -9.41 15.51
N ALA A 25 -13.45 -10.33 14.80
CA ALA A 25 -12.26 -11.01 15.25
C ALA A 25 -11.00 -10.33 14.65
N ARG A 26 -10.04 -9.96 15.51
CA ARG A 26 -8.72 -9.47 15.10
C ARG A 26 -7.72 -10.62 15.19
N VAL A 27 -7.05 -10.92 14.08
CA VAL A 27 -6.08 -12.00 13.98
C VAL A 27 -4.81 -11.48 13.32
N ASP A 28 -3.66 -11.69 13.95
CA ASP A 28 -2.36 -11.44 13.30
C ASP A 28 -1.81 -12.76 12.76
N THR A 29 -1.45 -12.79 11.48
CA THR A 29 -0.88 -14.00 10.87
C THR A 29 0.47 -14.40 11.50
N GLY A 30 1.17 -13.46 12.13
CA GLY A 30 2.39 -13.77 12.91
C GLY A 30 2.16 -14.61 14.15
N ASP A 31 0.93 -14.66 14.64
CA ASP A 31 0.56 -15.40 15.86
C ASP A 31 0.11 -16.86 15.59
N PHE A 32 0.03 -17.27 14.32
CA PHE A 32 -0.33 -18.65 14.00
C PHE A 32 0.72 -19.66 14.51
N GLY A 33 0.22 -20.75 15.07
CA GLY A 33 1.05 -21.79 15.70
C GLY A 33 1.52 -21.44 17.11
N GLN A 34 1.27 -20.20 17.59
CA GLN A 34 1.58 -19.77 18.97
C GLN A 34 0.32 -19.42 19.75
N ARG A 35 -0.49 -18.50 19.23
CA ARG A 35 -1.72 -18.00 19.87
C ARG A 35 -2.98 -18.43 19.08
N TRP A 36 -2.84 -18.62 17.77
CA TRP A 36 -3.92 -19.00 16.89
C TRP A 36 -3.65 -20.35 16.23
N THR A 37 -4.67 -21.15 16.15
CA THR A 37 -4.70 -22.39 15.35
C THR A 37 -5.72 -22.27 14.24
N VAL A 38 -5.49 -22.99 13.15
CA VAL A 38 -6.42 -23.08 12.02
C VAL A 38 -6.74 -24.54 11.76
N THR A 39 -8.01 -24.84 11.57
CA THR A 39 -8.48 -26.13 11.06
C THR A 39 -9.24 -25.88 9.77
N GLY A 40 -8.88 -26.57 8.70
CA GLY A 40 -9.58 -26.52 7.43
C GLY A 40 -9.84 -27.92 6.92
N ARG A 41 -11.08 -28.20 6.51
CA ARG A 41 -11.50 -29.44 5.87
C ARG A 41 -12.23 -29.11 4.58
N ILE A 42 -11.86 -29.79 3.50
CA ILE A 42 -12.56 -29.69 2.23
C ILE A 42 -13.50 -30.89 2.07
N ASP A 43 -14.71 -30.64 1.66
CA ASP A 43 -15.70 -31.67 1.36
C ASP A 43 -15.57 -32.19 -0.08
N SER A 44 -16.41 -33.16 -0.46
CA SER A 44 -16.45 -33.71 -1.82
C SER A 44 -16.99 -32.74 -2.88
N ALA A 45 -17.63 -31.64 -2.48
CA ALA A 45 -18.08 -30.55 -3.34
C ALA A 45 -16.99 -29.49 -3.55
N GLY A 46 -15.84 -29.62 -2.89
CA GLY A 46 -14.73 -28.67 -2.98
C GLY A 46 -14.91 -27.45 -2.09
N ILE A 47 -15.78 -27.50 -1.08
CA ILE A 47 -16.05 -26.38 -0.18
C ILE A 47 -15.21 -26.53 1.08
N TRP A 48 -14.43 -25.51 1.40
CA TRP A 48 -13.67 -25.44 2.64
C TRP A 48 -14.58 -25.06 3.80
N GLN A 49 -14.44 -25.83 4.90
CA GLN A 49 -15.09 -25.63 6.18
C GLN A 49 -14.04 -25.65 7.28
N GLY A 50 -14.28 -24.97 8.39
CA GLY A 50 -13.37 -25.01 9.52
C GLY A 50 -13.38 -23.79 10.40
N GLU A 51 -12.33 -23.62 11.18
CA GLU A 51 -12.29 -22.61 12.21
C GLU A 51 -10.90 -22.01 12.43
N LEU A 52 -10.89 -20.80 12.92
CA LEU A 52 -9.74 -20.18 13.59
C LEU A 52 -10.04 -20.16 15.08
N SER A 53 -9.14 -20.75 15.88
CA SER A 53 -9.28 -20.77 17.35
C SER A 53 -8.11 -20.07 17.99
N GLY A 54 -8.40 -19.09 18.86
CA GLY A 54 -7.38 -18.28 19.52
C GLY A 54 -7.85 -17.68 20.85
N PRO A 55 -7.09 -16.78 21.46
CA PRO A 55 -7.37 -16.23 22.77
C PRO A 55 -8.74 -15.55 22.83
N GLY A 56 -9.70 -16.23 23.50
CA GLY A 56 -11.05 -15.68 23.73
C GLY A 56 -11.95 -15.60 22.49
N ALA A 57 -11.53 -16.19 21.35
CA ALA A 57 -12.33 -16.16 20.13
C ALA A 57 -12.23 -17.47 19.35
N GLN A 58 -13.36 -17.89 18.78
CA GLN A 58 -13.47 -18.94 17.79
C GLN A 58 -14.22 -18.36 16.60
N VAL A 59 -13.70 -18.55 15.40
CA VAL A 59 -14.24 -17.96 14.16
C VAL A 59 -14.49 -19.08 13.17
N ASP A 60 -15.74 -19.34 12.86
CA ASP A 60 -16.13 -20.28 11.82
C ASP A 60 -15.83 -19.68 10.45
N LEU A 61 -15.05 -20.37 9.63
CA LEU A 61 -14.63 -19.89 8.32
C LEU A 61 -15.80 -19.73 7.34
N GLU A 62 -16.84 -20.56 7.49
CA GLU A 62 -18.05 -20.52 6.67
C GLU A 62 -18.97 -19.34 7.00
N CYS A 63 -18.85 -18.81 8.23
CA CYS A 63 -19.65 -17.70 8.71
C CYS A 63 -19.01 -16.33 8.44
N LEU A 64 -17.81 -16.30 7.87
CA LEU A 64 -17.11 -15.05 7.58
C LEU A 64 -17.80 -14.27 6.46
N ALA A 65 -18.38 -13.12 6.80
CA ALA A 65 -18.98 -12.20 5.84
C ALA A 65 -17.91 -11.40 5.06
N ALA A 66 -16.86 -10.96 5.75
CA ALA A 66 -15.81 -10.18 5.15
C ALA A 66 -14.45 -10.32 5.86
N VAL A 67 -13.38 -10.08 5.13
CA VAL A 67 -12.01 -9.98 5.65
C VAL A 67 -11.40 -8.63 5.24
N TYR A 68 -10.94 -7.85 6.21
CA TYR A 68 -10.06 -6.73 5.97
C TYR A 68 -8.61 -7.19 6.14
N TYR A 69 -7.89 -7.31 5.01
CA TYR A 69 -6.46 -7.63 4.98
C TYR A 69 -5.65 -6.34 5.03
N ARG A 70 -5.26 -5.95 6.24
CA ARG A 70 -4.59 -4.66 6.40
C ARG A 70 -3.06 -4.79 6.40
N ARG A 71 -2.46 -5.14 7.51
CA ARG A 71 -1.00 -5.24 7.68
C ARG A 71 -0.62 -6.32 8.67
N PRO A 72 -1.02 -7.56 8.45
CA PRO A 72 -0.64 -8.64 9.35
C PRO A 72 0.89 -8.82 9.34
N SER A 73 1.41 -9.31 10.45
CA SER A 73 2.81 -9.71 10.55
C SER A 73 3.10 -10.89 9.64
N ARG A 74 4.36 -11.02 9.24
CA ARG A 74 4.80 -12.26 8.60
C ARG A 74 4.64 -13.41 9.59
N TYR A 75 4.37 -14.61 9.08
CA TYR A 75 4.35 -15.81 9.91
C TYR A 75 5.62 -15.89 10.74
N GLN A 76 5.47 -16.10 12.05
CA GLN A 76 6.58 -16.19 12.97
C GLN A 76 6.68 -17.64 13.48
N VAL A 77 7.88 -18.12 13.56
CA VAL A 77 8.16 -19.45 14.07
C VAL A 77 8.87 -19.33 15.40
N GLY A 78 8.50 -20.16 16.36
CA GLY A 78 9.10 -20.17 17.70
C GLY A 78 10.63 -20.30 17.69
N ALA A 79 11.26 -19.88 18.77
CA ALA A 79 12.70 -20.03 18.96
C ALA A 79 13.11 -21.52 19.01
N GLY A 80 14.34 -21.82 18.58
CA GLY A 80 14.90 -23.15 18.69
C GLY A 80 14.98 -23.96 17.40
N LEU A 81 14.42 -23.48 16.29
CA LEU A 81 14.57 -24.11 14.98
C LEU A 81 15.88 -23.68 14.28
N SER A 82 16.44 -24.58 13.48
CA SER A 82 17.50 -24.21 12.54
C SER A 82 17.03 -23.15 11.55
N ARG A 83 17.96 -22.51 10.83
CA ARG A 83 17.59 -21.51 9.80
C ARG A 83 16.82 -22.15 8.65
N GLU A 84 17.16 -23.35 8.30
CA GLU A 84 16.54 -24.17 7.24
C GLU A 84 15.13 -24.57 7.64
N ASP A 85 14.96 -25.15 8.85
CA ASP A 85 13.65 -25.55 9.37
C ASP A 85 12.71 -24.34 9.50
N ARG A 86 13.24 -23.22 9.99
CA ARG A 86 12.47 -21.97 10.10
C ARG A 86 11.92 -21.53 8.74
N ARG A 87 12.75 -21.52 7.69
CA ARG A 87 12.32 -21.15 6.34
C ARG A 87 11.25 -22.10 5.81
N PHE A 88 11.42 -23.40 6.06
CA PHE A 88 10.43 -24.40 5.66
C PHE A 88 9.09 -24.16 6.36
N VAL A 89 9.08 -24.01 7.69
CA VAL A 89 7.84 -23.79 8.46
C VAL A 89 7.15 -22.46 8.09
N GLU A 90 7.92 -21.38 7.87
CA GLU A 90 7.38 -20.11 7.38
C GLU A 90 6.72 -20.26 6.01
N ALA A 91 7.31 -21.03 5.11
CA ALA A 91 6.74 -21.34 3.80
C ALA A 91 5.47 -22.19 3.91
N GLU A 92 5.48 -23.26 4.74
CA GLU A 92 4.30 -24.10 5.01
C GLU A 92 3.16 -23.29 5.60
N ALA A 93 3.44 -22.40 6.56
CA ALA A 93 2.43 -21.50 7.13
C ALA A 93 1.85 -20.54 6.07
N HIS A 94 2.71 -19.98 5.22
CA HIS A 94 2.27 -19.11 4.14
C HIS A 94 1.36 -19.83 3.14
N HIS A 95 1.73 -21.01 2.71
CA HIS A 95 0.96 -21.79 1.74
C HIS A 95 -0.25 -22.48 2.37
N GLY A 96 -0.12 -23.04 3.56
CA GLY A 96 -1.21 -23.73 4.26
C GLY A 96 -2.24 -22.76 4.81
N VAL A 97 -1.86 -21.92 5.77
CA VAL A 97 -2.79 -20.99 6.42
C VAL A 97 -3.20 -19.87 5.44
N GLY A 98 -2.22 -19.24 4.79
CA GLY A 98 -2.48 -18.15 3.84
C GLY A 98 -3.29 -18.64 2.64
N GLY A 99 -2.98 -19.82 2.11
CA GLY A 99 -3.72 -20.47 1.02
C GLY A 99 -5.18 -20.75 1.41
N LEU A 100 -5.40 -21.38 2.58
CA LEU A 100 -6.76 -21.66 3.08
C LEU A 100 -7.57 -20.37 3.23
N LEU A 101 -7.02 -19.37 3.92
CA LEU A 101 -7.73 -18.10 4.11
C LEU A 101 -8.07 -17.43 2.78
N SER A 102 -7.14 -17.44 1.80
CA SER A 102 -7.36 -16.85 0.48
C SER A 102 -8.45 -17.56 -0.35
N CYS A 103 -8.81 -18.79 0.00
CA CYS A 103 -9.89 -19.53 -0.68
C CYS A 103 -11.29 -19.22 -0.13
N LEU A 104 -11.40 -18.42 0.94
CA LEU A 104 -12.70 -18.16 1.57
C LEU A 104 -13.58 -17.29 0.66
N PRO A 105 -14.84 -17.71 0.41
CA PRO A 105 -15.76 -17.03 -0.49
C PRO A 105 -16.44 -15.84 0.21
N CYS A 106 -15.67 -15.01 0.90
CA CYS A 106 -16.15 -13.82 1.59
C CYS A 106 -15.70 -12.54 0.88
N ARG A 107 -16.23 -11.40 1.30
CA ARG A 107 -15.79 -10.10 0.80
C ARG A 107 -14.38 -9.78 1.32
N TRP A 108 -13.49 -9.36 0.44
CA TRP A 108 -12.14 -8.96 0.79
C TRP A 108 -11.91 -7.47 0.59
N VAL A 109 -11.28 -6.85 1.58
CA VAL A 109 -10.80 -5.46 1.49
C VAL A 109 -9.29 -5.45 1.83
N SER A 110 -8.38 -5.57 0.85
CA SER A 110 -8.53 -6.22 -0.47
C SER A 110 -7.96 -7.63 -0.39
N HIS A 111 -8.21 -8.46 -1.40
CA HIS A 111 -7.66 -9.82 -1.43
C HIS A 111 -6.11 -9.80 -1.50
N PRO A 112 -5.38 -10.61 -0.68
CA PRO A 112 -3.91 -10.53 -0.59
C PRO A 112 -3.20 -10.77 -1.92
N ALA A 113 -3.70 -11.62 -2.80
CA ALA A 113 -3.13 -11.82 -4.13
C ALA A 113 -3.26 -10.55 -4.99
N ARG A 114 -4.39 -9.84 -4.92
CA ARG A 114 -4.58 -8.57 -5.64
C ARG A 114 -3.71 -7.45 -5.10
N ILE A 115 -3.52 -7.42 -3.78
CA ILE A 115 -2.56 -6.50 -3.14
C ILE A 115 -1.14 -6.78 -3.64
N ALA A 116 -0.73 -8.05 -3.72
CA ALA A 116 0.59 -8.44 -4.20
C ALA A 116 0.79 -8.06 -5.67
N ASP A 117 -0.19 -8.37 -6.54
CA ASP A 117 -0.16 -8.03 -7.97
C ASP A 117 -0.06 -6.50 -8.17
N ALA A 118 -0.84 -5.73 -7.41
CA ALA A 118 -0.89 -4.28 -7.50
C ALA A 118 0.31 -3.56 -6.87
N SER A 119 1.21 -4.26 -6.18
CA SER A 119 2.34 -3.63 -5.48
C SER A 119 3.51 -3.26 -6.39
N GLY A 120 3.54 -3.74 -7.63
CA GLY A 120 4.62 -3.51 -8.60
C GLY A 120 4.55 -2.14 -9.26
N LYS A 121 5.45 -1.19 -8.92
CA LYS A 121 5.45 0.18 -9.47
C LYS A 121 5.41 0.27 -11.00
N PRO A 122 6.12 -0.56 -11.80
CA PRO A 122 6.00 -0.51 -13.26
C PRO A 122 4.58 -0.78 -13.76
N GLY A 123 3.93 -1.81 -13.21
CA GLY A 123 2.55 -2.16 -13.53
C GLY A 123 1.56 -1.07 -13.10
N GLN A 124 1.81 -0.41 -11.97
CA GLN A 124 0.99 0.70 -11.50
C GLN A 124 0.97 1.87 -12.49
N LEU A 125 2.13 2.29 -12.99
CA LEU A 125 2.25 3.38 -13.97
C LEU A 125 1.56 3.03 -15.29
N GLN A 126 1.76 1.79 -15.77
CA GLN A 126 1.11 1.31 -16.99
C GLN A 126 -0.41 1.29 -16.85
N LEU A 127 -0.91 0.75 -15.73
CA LEU A 127 -2.35 0.67 -15.46
C LEU A 127 -2.96 2.07 -15.29
N ALA A 128 -2.28 2.98 -14.58
CA ALA A 128 -2.73 4.35 -14.41
C ALA A 128 -2.90 5.06 -15.76
N ALA A 129 -1.91 4.93 -16.65
CA ALA A 129 -1.99 5.48 -18.00
C ALA A 129 -3.15 4.85 -18.82
N ALA A 130 -3.36 3.54 -18.71
CA ALA A 130 -4.50 2.86 -19.35
C ALA A 130 -5.87 3.31 -18.83
N CYS A 131 -5.92 3.80 -17.58
CA CYS A 131 -7.09 4.39 -16.95
C CYS A 131 -7.25 5.91 -17.22
N GLY A 132 -6.44 6.50 -18.11
CA GLY A 132 -6.51 7.89 -18.49
C GLY A 132 -5.78 8.87 -17.56
N LEU A 133 -5.05 8.36 -16.55
CA LEU A 133 -4.27 9.20 -15.65
C LEU A 133 -2.92 9.57 -16.27
N ARG A 134 -2.48 10.81 -16.09
CA ARG A 134 -1.14 11.23 -16.51
C ARG A 134 -0.09 10.62 -15.61
N VAL A 135 0.97 10.08 -16.20
CA VAL A 135 2.13 9.54 -15.48
C VAL A 135 3.39 10.30 -15.89
N PRO A 136 4.33 10.59 -14.97
CA PRO A 136 5.59 11.21 -15.35
C PRO A 136 6.45 10.24 -16.17
N GLN A 137 7.25 10.76 -17.11
CA GLN A 137 8.25 9.97 -17.80
C GLN A 137 9.13 9.23 -16.77
N THR A 138 9.28 7.94 -16.97
CA THR A 138 9.95 7.05 -16.00
C THR A 138 10.86 6.09 -16.71
N LEU A 139 12.08 5.94 -16.19
CA LEU A 139 13.06 4.94 -16.58
C LEU A 139 13.31 3.98 -15.41
N ILE A 140 13.33 2.69 -15.68
CA ILE A 140 13.84 1.67 -14.75
C ILE A 140 15.06 1.04 -15.40
N SER A 141 16.23 1.21 -14.76
CA SER A 141 17.49 0.76 -15.35
C SER A 141 18.56 0.47 -14.31
N SER A 142 19.47 -0.43 -14.67
CA SER A 142 20.76 -0.65 -14.03
C SER A 142 21.93 -0.19 -14.90
N SER A 143 21.66 0.44 -16.06
CA SER A 143 22.68 0.88 -17.02
C SER A 143 22.97 2.36 -16.87
N PRO A 144 24.21 2.76 -16.48
CA PRO A 144 24.61 4.16 -16.40
C PRO A 144 24.38 4.93 -17.69
N GLY A 145 24.67 4.30 -18.85
CA GLY A 145 24.48 4.93 -20.16
C GLY A 145 23.03 5.26 -20.47
N GLN A 146 22.08 4.39 -20.07
CA GLN A 146 20.65 4.64 -20.26
C GLN A 146 20.16 5.74 -19.32
N VAL A 147 20.66 5.79 -18.08
CA VAL A 147 20.30 6.85 -17.13
C VAL A 147 20.79 8.21 -17.62
N ARG A 148 22.06 8.31 -18.10
CA ARG A 148 22.59 9.56 -18.71
C ARG A 148 21.73 10.03 -19.88
N ARG A 149 21.35 9.12 -20.78
CA ARG A 149 20.48 9.44 -21.90
C ARG A 149 19.12 9.96 -21.43
N PHE A 150 18.48 9.26 -20.50
CA PHE A 150 17.20 9.67 -19.94
C PHE A 150 17.26 11.06 -19.30
N VAL A 151 18.28 11.32 -18.48
CA VAL A 151 18.49 12.65 -17.86
C VAL A 151 18.68 13.75 -18.90
N ALA A 152 19.35 13.45 -20.02
CA ALA A 152 19.55 14.40 -21.11
C ALA A 152 18.30 14.62 -21.98
N GLU A 153 17.47 13.59 -22.15
CA GLU A 153 16.24 13.65 -22.96
C GLU A 153 15.06 14.27 -22.21
N VAL A 154 15.01 14.10 -20.88
CA VAL A 154 13.98 14.69 -20.04
C VAL A 154 14.36 16.13 -19.75
N ASP A 155 13.72 17.08 -20.43
CA ASP A 155 13.94 18.53 -20.20
C ASP A 155 13.32 19.00 -18.87
N ALA A 156 13.77 18.37 -17.76
CA ALA A 156 13.31 18.65 -16.40
C ALA A 156 14.26 17.98 -15.39
N PRO A 157 14.24 18.39 -14.11
CA PRO A 157 14.92 17.66 -13.05
C PRO A 157 14.43 16.21 -12.96
N VAL A 158 15.32 15.29 -12.60
CA VAL A 158 15.02 13.87 -12.44
C VAL A 158 15.13 13.48 -10.96
N VAL A 159 14.20 12.66 -10.51
CA VAL A 159 14.18 12.11 -9.16
C VAL A 159 14.43 10.60 -9.19
N TYR A 160 15.34 10.14 -8.33
CA TYR A 160 15.47 8.73 -7.99
C TYR A 160 14.39 8.32 -6.99
N LYS A 161 13.76 7.17 -7.19
CA LYS A 161 12.77 6.60 -6.27
C LYS A 161 13.09 5.14 -5.95
N PRO A 162 13.02 4.70 -4.68
CA PRO A 162 13.15 3.29 -4.36
C PRO A 162 11.99 2.48 -4.95
N MET A 163 12.30 1.29 -5.47
CA MET A 163 11.29 0.38 -6.05
C MET A 163 10.46 -0.35 -4.98
N SER A 164 11.08 -0.64 -3.85
CA SER A 164 10.44 -1.26 -2.69
C SER A 164 10.09 -0.22 -1.63
N PRO A 165 9.29 -0.56 -0.60
CA PRO A 165 9.18 0.28 0.59
C PRO A 165 10.58 0.57 1.10
N GLY A 166 10.99 1.84 1.09
CA GLY A 166 12.36 2.29 1.35
C GLY A 166 12.88 2.08 2.78
N ALA A 167 12.35 1.08 3.50
CA ALA A 167 12.78 0.73 4.86
C ALA A 167 14.03 -0.15 4.81
N LEU A 168 15.12 0.34 5.40
CA LEU A 168 16.37 -0.38 5.57
C LEU A 168 16.63 -0.65 7.05
N ARG A 169 17.27 -1.79 7.34
CA ARG A 169 17.88 -2.04 8.65
C ARG A 169 19.39 -1.85 8.51
N THR A 170 19.92 -0.82 9.12
CA THR A 170 21.36 -0.53 9.17
C THR A 170 21.91 -0.87 10.55
N SER A 171 23.22 -0.90 10.69
CA SER A 171 23.90 -1.04 11.99
C SER A 171 23.57 0.09 12.98
N GLY A 172 23.13 1.25 12.46
CA GLY A 172 22.65 2.41 13.26
C GLY A 172 21.16 2.41 13.56
N GLY A 173 20.42 1.34 13.16
CA GLY A 173 18.97 1.24 13.36
C GLY A 173 18.16 1.30 12.05
N PRO A 174 16.83 1.46 12.16
CA PRO A 174 15.97 1.59 11.00
C PRO A 174 16.28 2.89 10.24
N ALA A 175 16.38 2.79 8.92
CA ALA A 175 16.57 3.92 8.01
C ALA A 175 15.54 3.86 6.88
N ALA A 176 15.23 5.01 6.29
CA ALA A 176 14.33 5.10 5.14
C ALA A 176 15.06 5.70 3.93
N VAL A 177 14.82 5.13 2.77
CA VAL A 177 15.25 5.70 1.49
C VAL A 177 14.07 6.47 0.91
N TYR A 178 14.26 7.77 0.77
CA TYR A 178 13.27 8.68 0.21
C TYR A 178 13.57 8.99 -1.26
N ALA A 179 12.57 9.52 -1.95
CA ALA A 179 12.79 10.11 -3.26
C ALA A 179 13.84 11.22 -3.15
N THR A 180 14.78 11.24 -4.10
CA THR A 180 15.92 12.16 -4.06
C THR A 180 16.15 12.76 -5.45
N LEU A 181 16.16 14.09 -5.52
CA LEU A 181 16.52 14.79 -6.76
C LEU A 181 17.97 14.45 -7.13
N LEU A 182 18.18 14.15 -8.39
CA LEU A 182 19.53 14.01 -8.93
C LEU A 182 20.12 15.41 -9.13
N ASP A 183 21.18 15.69 -8.43
CA ASP A 183 22.01 16.86 -8.69
C ASP A 183 22.78 16.62 -10.01
N PRO A 184 22.62 17.47 -11.03
CA PRO A 184 23.38 17.34 -12.28
C PRO A 184 24.89 17.24 -12.07
N ALA A 185 25.44 17.91 -11.05
CA ALA A 185 26.87 17.84 -10.72
C ALA A 185 27.26 16.51 -10.03
N ALA A 186 26.33 15.88 -9.30
CA ALA A 186 26.55 14.61 -8.61
C ALA A 186 26.14 13.39 -9.45
N VAL A 187 25.39 13.58 -10.55
CA VAL A 187 24.89 12.50 -11.41
C VAL A 187 26.01 11.56 -11.83
N GLU A 188 27.18 12.08 -12.27
CA GLU A 188 28.29 11.25 -12.71
C GLU A 188 28.85 10.37 -11.60
N GLN A 189 28.99 10.88 -10.37
CA GLN A 189 29.40 10.06 -9.22
C GLN A 189 28.38 8.97 -8.90
N TRP A 190 27.11 9.27 -9.05
CA TRP A 190 26.00 8.31 -8.88
C TRP A 190 26.04 7.22 -9.95
N LEU A 191 26.27 7.60 -11.20
CA LEU A 191 26.28 6.70 -12.34
C LEU A 191 27.52 5.79 -12.36
N ASP A 192 28.63 6.24 -11.78
CA ASP A 192 29.84 5.43 -11.63
C ASP A 192 29.77 4.48 -10.42
N ALA A 193 28.81 4.68 -9.51
CA ALA A 193 28.66 3.81 -8.37
C ALA A 193 28.29 2.37 -8.79
N GLU A 194 29.02 1.39 -8.29
CA GLU A 194 28.73 -0.03 -8.50
C GLU A 194 27.30 -0.38 -8.09
N ALA A 195 26.77 0.30 -7.07
CA ALA A 195 25.42 0.14 -6.57
C ALA A 195 24.33 0.30 -7.64
N LEU A 196 24.54 1.15 -8.65
CA LEU A 196 23.59 1.29 -9.76
C LEU A 196 23.46 0.00 -10.58
N ARG A 197 24.54 -0.77 -10.70
CA ARG A 197 24.61 -1.95 -11.58
C ARG A 197 24.05 -3.21 -10.95
N VAL A 198 23.97 -3.27 -9.62
CA VAL A 198 23.56 -4.48 -8.90
C VAL A 198 22.04 -4.70 -8.86
N THR A 199 21.25 -3.67 -9.19
CA THR A 199 19.77 -3.80 -9.20
C THR A 199 19.12 -2.81 -10.17
N ALA A 200 17.82 -3.00 -10.41
CA ALA A 200 17.02 -2.02 -11.12
C ALA A 200 16.75 -0.78 -10.23
N ASN A 201 16.86 0.39 -10.83
CA ASN A 201 16.65 1.67 -10.17
C ASN A 201 15.60 2.47 -10.95
N GLN A 202 14.71 3.17 -10.24
CA GLN A 202 13.69 4.01 -10.85
C GLN A 202 14.13 5.46 -10.87
N PHE A 203 14.11 6.03 -12.07
CA PHE A 203 14.34 7.45 -12.35
C PHE A 203 13.08 8.03 -12.98
N GLN A 204 12.64 9.18 -12.50
CA GLN A 204 11.38 9.76 -12.96
C GLN A 204 11.53 11.26 -13.13
N ARG A 205 10.87 11.81 -14.17
CA ARG A 205 10.73 13.25 -14.34
C ARG A 205 10.13 13.85 -13.06
N TYR A 206 10.82 14.82 -12.47
CA TYR A 206 10.30 15.57 -11.34
C TYR A 206 9.33 16.65 -11.82
N ILE A 207 8.19 16.75 -11.19
CA ILE A 207 7.19 17.79 -11.47
C ILE A 207 7.56 19.02 -10.64
N ALA A 208 8.32 19.94 -11.25
CA ALA A 208 8.93 21.07 -10.54
C ALA A 208 7.93 22.17 -10.17
N ASP A 209 6.90 22.35 -10.99
CA ASP A 209 5.80 23.29 -10.80
C ASP A 209 4.69 22.78 -9.86
N LYS A 210 5.05 21.82 -8.98
CA LYS A 210 4.16 21.24 -8.00
C LYS A 210 3.60 22.29 -7.04
N ASP A 211 2.25 22.38 -6.97
CA ASP A 211 1.50 23.09 -5.94
C ASP A 211 1.39 22.23 -4.67
N ALA A 212 0.93 20.98 -4.84
CA ALA A 212 0.73 20.06 -3.73
C ALA A 212 0.99 18.60 -4.14
N ASP A 213 1.36 17.77 -3.19
CA ASP A 213 1.08 16.33 -3.29
C ASP A 213 -0.40 16.12 -2.97
N VAL A 214 -1.07 15.22 -3.68
CA VAL A 214 -2.47 14.88 -3.41
C VAL A 214 -2.56 13.42 -3.02
N ARG A 215 -2.87 13.19 -1.75
CA ARG A 215 -3.15 11.87 -1.22
C ARG A 215 -4.63 11.55 -1.36
N VAL A 216 -4.99 10.52 -2.12
CA VAL A 216 -6.38 10.10 -2.28
C VAL A 216 -6.56 8.73 -1.65
N THR A 217 -7.25 8.68 -0.52
CA THR A 217 -7.69 7.40 0.05
C THR A 217 -8.98 6.98 -0.64
N ALA A 218 -8.94 5.84 -1.33
CA ALA A 218 -10.09 5.30 -2.04
C ALA A 218 -10.64 4.06 -1.30
N VAL A 219 -11.94 4.05 -1.06
CA VAL A 219 -12.68 2.97 -0.40
C VAL A 219 -13.90 2.64 -1.25
N GLY A 220 -13.85 1.56 -2.00
CA GLY A 220 -14.83 1.27 -3.03
C GLY A 220 -14.92 2.42 -4.04
N GLN A 221 -16.11 3.03 -4.16
CA GLN A 221 -16.34 4.18 -5.06
C GLN A 221 -16.08 5.55 -4.39
N ARG A 222 -15.88 5.57 -3.06
CA ARG A 222 -15.65 6.82 -2.31
C ARG A 222 -14.19 7.22 -2.39
N LEU A 223 -13.93 8.48 -2.68
CA LEU A 223 -12.59 9.07 -2.74
C LEU A 223 -12.47 10.16 -1.66
N PHE A 224 -11.37 10.14 -0.93
CA PHE A 224 -11.05 11.11 0.12
C PHE A 224 -9.75 11.82 -0.26
N PRO A 225 -9.79 12.85 -1.11
CA PRO A 225 -8.60 13.57 -1.56
C PRO A 225 -8.17 14.61 -0.54
N VAL A 226 -6.86 14.63 -0.25
CA VAL A 226 -6.20 15.59 0.63
C VAL A 226 -5.00 16.17 -0.08
N ALA A 227 -4.96 17.49 -0.20
CA ALA A 227 -3.78 18.22 -0.63
C ALA A 227 -2.78 18.33 0.53
N ILE A 228 -1.53 18.01 0.26
CA ILE A 228 -0.41 18.07 1.20
C ILE A 228 0.57 19.10 0.68
N ARG A 229 0.69 20.24 1.38
CA ARG A 229 1.64 21.29 1.04
C ARG A 229 2.83 21.27 1.97
N ALA A 230 4.01 21.13 1.40
CA ALA A 230 5.27 21.09 2.12
C ALA A 230 5.90 22.50 2.20
N ARG A 231 6.27 22.91 3.42
CA ARG A 231 6.93 24.21 3.67
C ARG A 231 8.46 24.16 3.49
N THR A 232 9.07 22.97 3.57
CA THR A 232 10.53 22.83 3.41
C THR A 232 10.89 22.24 2.04
N PRO A 233 12.05 22.62 1.47
CA PRO A 233 12.51 22.08 0.19
C PRO A 233 12.64 20.54 0.20
N ALA A 234 13.09 19.95 1.31
CA ALA A 234 13.24 18.50 1.45
C ALA A 234 11.88 17.79 1.38
N ALA A 235 10.87 18.31 2.09
CA ALA A 235 9.52 17.76 2.07
C ALA A 235 8.81 18.03 0.74
N ARG A 236 9.18 19.06 -0.01
CA ARG A 236 8.67 19.28 -1.38
C ARG A 236 9.10 18.19 -2.35
N VAL A 237 10.24 17.55 -2.13
CA VAL A 237 10.66 16.40 -2.96
C VAL A 237 9.95 15.12 -2.53
N ASP A 238 9.89 14.88 -1.22
CA ASP A 238 9.17 13.74 -0.62
C ASP A 238 8.60 14.17 0.73
N TRP A 239 7.28 14.34 0.82
CA TRP A 239 6.60 14.84 2.00
C TRP A 239 6.86 14.01 3.26
N ARG A 240 7.22 12.75 3.11
CA ARG A 240 7.53 11.83 4.23
C ARG A 240 8.83 12.18 4.95
N ARG A 241 9.65 13.10 4.42
CA ARG A 241 10.91 13.53 5.05
C ARG A 241 10.72 14.43 6.26
N ASP A 242 9.60 15.17 6.31
CA ASP A 242 9.40 16.17 7.35
C ASP A 242 7.90 16.44 7.55
N TYR A 243 7.26 15.56 8.33
CA TYR A 243 5.83 15.66 8.64
C TYR A 243 5.46 16.95 9.38
N ALA A 244 6.38 17.52 10.18
CA ALA A 244 6.12 18.73 10.94
C ALA A 244 6.01 19.99 10.04
N SER A 245 6.48 19.91 8.80
CA SER A 245 6.42 21.00 7.83
C SER A 245 5.27 20.89 6.83
N LEU A 246 4.27 20.06 7.09
CA LEU A 246 3.18 19.80 6.17
C LEU A 246 1.90 20.50 6.62
N ASP A 247 1.20 21.05 5.65
CA ASP A 247 -0.17 21.54 5.79
C ASP A 247 -1.11 20.63 5.01
N TYR A 248 -2.24 20.27 5.63
CA TYR A 248 -3.24 19.36 5.05
C TYR A 248 -4.54 20.09 4.79
N GLU A 249 -5.13 19.85 3.64
CA GLU A 249 -6.41 20.46 3.25
C GLU A 249 -7.24 19.45 2.45
N ILE A 250 -8.53 19.30 2.81
CA ILE A 250 -9.47 18.55 1.99
C ILE A 250 -9.59 19.28 0.67
N THR A 251 -9.50 18.56 -0.43
CA THR A 251 -9.55 19.16 -1.78
C THR A 251 -10.53 18.40 -2.65
N ASP A 252 -10.90 18.97 -3.79
CA ASP A 252 -11.66 18.29 -4.82
C ASP A 252 -10.73 17.66 -5.86
N LEU A 253 -11.25 16.72 -6.62
CA LEU A 253 -10.60 16.13 -7.79
C LEU A 253 -11.41 16.48 -9.03
N PRO A 254 -10.75 16.80 -10.15
CA PRO A 254 -11.42 16.83 -11.45
C PRO A 254 -12.12 15.50 -11.75
N ASP A 255 -13.27 15.57 -12.43
CA ASP A 255 -14.11 14.39 -12.70
C ASP A 255 -13.36 13.28 -13.47
N ASP A 256 -12.51 13.64 -14.40
CA ASP A 256 -11.68 12.73 -15.18
C ASP A 256 -10.65 12.01 -14.31
N ILE A 257 -10.02 12.71 -13.36
CA ILE A 257 -9.08 12.13 -12.41
C ILE A 257 -9.82 11.18 -11.46
N ALA A 258 -10.96 11.61 -10.91
CA ALA A 258 -11.78 10.76 -10.04
C ALA A 258 -12.26 9.48 -10.76
N ALA A 259 -12.69 9.60 -12.02
CA ALA A 259 -13.09 8.48 -12.86
C ALA A 259 -11.90 7.53 -13.16
N GLY A 260 -10.73 8.11 -13.45
CA GLY A 260 -9.49 7.36 -13.67
C GLY A 260 -9.08 6.53 -12.46
N LEU A 261 -9.14 7.10 -11.25
CA LEU A 261 -8.82 6.39 -10.01
C LEU A 261 -9.80 5.25 -9.71
N ARG A 262 -11.10 5.46 -9.93
CA ARG A 262 -12.12 4.40 -9.80
C ARG A 262 -11.90 3.28 -10.83
N SER A 263 -11.58 3.64 -12.07
CA SER A 263 -11.24 2.70 -13.15
C SER A 263 -10.00 1.88 -12.79
N TYR A 264 -8.99 2.51 -12.18
CA TYR A 264 -7.80 1.85 -11.68
C TYR A 264 -8.13 0.79 -10.62
N LEU A 265 -8.91 1.16 -9.58
CA LEU A 265 -9.33 0.21 -8.54
C LEU A 265 -10.06 -1.00 -9.13
N LYS A 266 -11.00 -0.76 -10.04
CA LYS A 266 -11.75 -1.80 -10.73
C LYS A 266 -10.82 -2.72 -11.55
N ALA A 267 -9.91 -2.17 -12.32
CA ALA A 267 -8.99 -2.93 -13.18
C ALA A 267 -7.96 -3.73 -12.36
N ALA A 268 -7.54 -3.21 -11.20
CA ALA A 268 -6.65 -3.90 -10.27
C ALA A 268 -7.37 -4.89 -9.34
N ASP A 269 -8.71 -4.98 -9.42
CA ASP A 269 -9.54 -5.78 -8.51
C ASP A 269 -9.26 -5.45 -7.03
N LEU A 270 -9.17 -4.15 -6.73
CA LEU A 270 -8.93 -3.63 -5.39
C LEU A 270 -10.18 -2.96 -4.83
N ALA A 271 -10.47 -3.22 -3.58
CA ALA A 271 -11.52 -2.54 -2.82
C ALA A 271 -11.02 -1.29 -2.08
N PHE A 272 -9.71 -1.18 -1.93
CA PHE A 272 -9.03 -0.08 -1.24
C PHE A 272 -7.68 0.20 -1.88
N ALA A 273 -7.33 1.48 -2.00
CA ALA A 273 -5.97 1.94 -2.23
C ALA A 273 -5.78 3.38 -1.71
N ALA A 274 -4.54 3.71 -1.36
CA ALA A 274 -4.13 5.08 -1.15
C ALA A 274 -3.25 5.52 -2.33
N PHE A 275 -3.75 6.45 -3.14
CA PHE A 275 -3.06 6.98 -4.30
C PHE A 275 -2.24 8.20 -3.92
N ASP A 276 -1.05 8.31 -4.49
CA ASP A 276 -0.22 9.50 -4.43
C ASP A 276 -0.18 10.16 -5.82
N LEU A 277 -0.64 11.40 -5.90
CA LEU A 277 -0.57 12.24 -7.08
C LEU A 277 0.21 13.51 -6.78
N VAL A 278 0.65 14.21 -7.83
CA VAL A 278 1.11 15.59 -7.76
C VAL A 278 0.15 16.46 -8.52
N ARG A 279 -0.30 17.56 -7.91
CA ARG A 279 -1.00 18.63 -8.56
C ARG A 279 -0.03 19.77 -8.87
N THR A 280 -0.06 20.27 -10.12
CA THR A 280 0.74 21.42 -10.53
C THR A 280 0.01 22.74 -10.24
N THR A 281 0.69 23.87 -10.38
CA THR A 281 0.10 25.21 -10.30
C THR A 281 -0.89 25.49 -11.44
N ALA A 282 -0.86 24.71 -12.52
CA ALA A 282 -1.81 24.75 -13.64
C ALA A 282 -2.97 23.74 -13.45
N ASP A 283 -3.12 23.16 -12.25
CA ASP A 283 -4.12 22.15 -11.91
C ASP A 283 -4.03 20.83 -12.71
N GLU A 284 -2.87 20.55 -13.28
CA GLU A 284 -2.61 19.25 -13.88
C GLU A 284 -2.26 18.22 -12.79
N HIS A 285 -2.82 17.00 -12.92
CA HIS A 285 -2.61 15.93 -11.96
C HIS A 285 -1.77 14.81 -12.55
N TYR A 286 -0.67 14.45 -11.88
CA TYR A 286 0.22 13.35 -12.24
C TYR A 286 0.13 12.24 -11.22
N PHE A 287 -0.22 11.04 -11.66
CA PHE A 287 -0.20 9.83 -10.83
C PHE A 287 1.25 9.42 -10.55
N LEU A 288 1.56 9.14 -9.30
CA LEU A 288 2.89 8.69 -8.88
C LEU A 288 2.91 7.22 -8.48
N GLU A 289 2.00 6.82 -7.58
CA GLU A 289 1.90 5.44 -7.11
C GLU A 289 0.51 5.13 -6.52
N ALA A 290 0.17 3.84 -6.47
CA ALA A 290 -0.96 3.31 -5.71
C ALA A 290 -0.43 2.41 -4.60
N ASN A 291 -0.89 2.64 -3.38
CA ASN A 291 -0.55 1.81 -2.24
C ASN A 291 -1.79 1.01 -1.81
N PRO A 292 -1.90 -0.28 -2.17
CA PRO A 292 -3.10 -1.09 -1.91
C PRO A 292 -3.32 -1.39 -0.42
N ASN A 293 -2.36 -1.06 0.43
CA ASN A 293 -2.44 -1.14 1.89
C ASN A 293 -1.90 0.15 2.54
N GLY A 294 -2.13 1.30 1.89
CA GLY A 294 -1.65 2.60 2.33
C GLY A 294 -2.16 3.00 3.71
N GLU A 295 -1.31 3.75 4.44
CA GLU A 295 -1.72 4.35 5.73
C GLU A 295 -2.62 5.56 5.50
N TRP A 296 -3.65 5.70 6.33
CA TRP A 296 -4.65 6.77 6.24
C TRP A 296 -5.09 7.33 7.61
N GLY A 297 -4.82 6.63 8.72
CA GLY A 297 -5.30 7.02 10.05
C GLY A 297 -4.89 8.44 10.43
N TRP A 298 -3.65 8.84 10.12
CA TRP A 298 -3.16 10.19 10.36
C TRP A 298 -3.94 11.31 9.64
N LEU A 299 -4.60 11.01 8.52
CA LEU A 299 -5.47 11.97 7.83
C LEU A 299 -6.82 12.10 8.53
N THR A 300 -7.33 11.02 9.09
CA THR A 300 -8.54 11.06 9.93
C THR A 300 -8.29 11.90 11.18
N ASP A 301 -7.15 11.72 11.83
CA ASP A 301 -6.78 12.51 13.01
C ASP A 301 -6.63 14.00 12.67
N ALA A 302 -6.10 14.33 11.49
CA ALA A 302 -5.84 15.72 11.10
C ALA A 302 -7.10 16.45 10.55
N LEU A 303 -8.01 15.73 9.88
CA LEU A 303 -9.08 16.32 9.07
C LEU A 303 -10.48 15.70 9.31
N GLU A 304 -10.62 14.82 10.29
CA GLU A 304 -11.88 14.12 10.63
C GLU A 304 -12.54 13.41 9.45
N LEU A 305 -11.74 12.85 8.53
CA LEU A 305 -12.24 12.17 7.34
C LEU A 305 -12.95 10.85 7.72
N PRO A 306 -14.17 10.57 7.19
CA PRO A 306 -14.95 9.39 7.56
C PRO A 306 -14.47 8.11 6.86
N ILE A 307 -13.15 7.88 6.79
CA ILE A 307 -12.54 6.75 6.08
C ILE A 307 -12.86 5.43 6.80
N ALA A 308 -12.81 5.42 8.14
CA ALA A 308 -13.15 4.24 8.94
C ALA A 308 -14.61 3.83 8.74
N ALA A 309 -15.52 4.80 8.73
CA ALA A 309 -16.94 4.56 8.45
C ALA A 309 -17.15 3.99 7.04
N ALA A 310 -16.46 4.54 6.04
CA ALA A 310 -16.54 4.04 4.66
C ALA A 310 -16.01 2.59 4.53
N LEU A 311 -14.95 2.25 5.24
CA LEU A 311 -14.42 0.87 5.30
C LEU A 311 -15.39 -0.07 6.01
N ALA A 312 -16.04 0.37 7.10
CA ALA A 312 -17.05 -0.41 7.80
C ALA A 312 -18.25 -0.68 6.88
N ASP A 313 -18.77 0.34 6.19
CA ASP A 313 -19.88 0.19 5.22
C ASP A 313 -19.51 -0.82 4.12
N LEU A 314 -18.28 -0.70 3.57
CA LEU A 314 -17.80 -1.60 2.54
C LEU A 314 -17.69 -3.06 3.03
N LEU A 315 -17.20 -3.27 4.27
CA LEU A 315 -17.10 -4.60 4.89
C LEU A 315 -18.45 -5.21 5.17
N LEU A 316 -19.45 -4.40 5.54
CA LEU A 316 -20.84 -4.85 5.76
C LEU A 316 -21.61 -5.04 4.46
N GLY A 317 -21.11 -4.59 3.33
CA GLY A 317 -21.78 -4.69 2.04
C GLY A 317 -22.73 -3.55 1.77
N GLU A 318 -22.64 -2.49 2.54
CA GLU A 318 -23.42 -1.29 2.37
C GLU A 318 -22.74 -0.36 1.35
N GLY A 319 -23.53 0.31 0.49
CA GLY A 319 -22.99 1.29 -0.46
C GLY A 319 -22.24 0.71 -1.67
N THR A 320 -22.49 -0.53 -2.06
CA THR A 320 -21.93 -1.16 -3.28
C THR A 320 -22.82 -0.96 -4.51
N SER A 321 -23.77 -0.01 -4.47
CA SER A 321 -24.66 0.31 -5.60
C SER A 321 -24.06 1.39 -6.47
#